data_5ddfbfccab40f683373527825fe41f23
#
_entry.id   5ddfbfccab40f683373527825fe41f23
#
_cell.length_a   1.000
_cell.length_b   1.000
_cell.length_c   1.000
_cell.angle_alpha   90.00
_cell.angle_beta   90.00
_cell.angle_gamma   90.00
#
_symmetry.space_group_name_H-M   'P 1'
#
loop_
_entity.id
_entity.type
_entity.pdbx_description
1 polymer ?
#
loop_
_entity_poly.entity_id
_entity_poly.type
_entity_poly.pdbx_seq_one_letter_code
_entity_poly.pdbx_strand_id
1 'polypeptide(L)'
;MPVENFMSTFYFITRRISEINEMVLQFFREAIFSNHNSRKLNVINSKFVTRDDLIDTIDPTIFNDPVEILNLFLSITELSEKNSQIKIVGIYPSCVRNIRTAKRNLKGFLQNDPRAREIFLKIISNPNSMRLAFKLMHKYSILSIYLPQWPNLVGQMQFDMFHTYTVDEHIYRTMKYIFDVSHNESRDNSEQLFKNIYNNLPKHSLLYISALFHDVAKGRHNGRHHAEEGSVDAMDFCRLHKLPISDCRLVSWLVLNHLEFSKTALRRDIYDPIVVQDFAELIKDEIHLNYLYCLTVADICATNDTEWNSWKQALFRELYFSTLQAIRLGPEHSIDWSQTIKDNQEEALTELCRAGIKKERVLALWKNFKDQYFIKNSGNQIFWHTNNILAYDPATNVPLVLFGQSTNKIGTELFIYTRDYTGIFCRIVSILVSKGISILEASIMNSKDNFIMDTFILVDRQGRSLSHDKIVPLQKILLMGLINTEHPLPKPVPLSKKFQQFKIKSVVQFLDIKGADETGVTHVEISTLDRPGLLALISSVFQKCRININAARIATTGERADDGFSISNHQGKALSQEEKGHLQTQMLEALHRLDEQN
;
A
#
# COMPACT_ATOMS: atom_id res chain seq x y z
N MET A 1 7.77 -22.15 7.31
CA MET A 1 6.62 -23.08 7.57
C MET A 1 6.63 -24.21 6.54
N PRO A 2 6.04 -25.40 6.79
CA PRO A 2 6.11 -26.51 5.83
C PRO A 2 5.55 -26.17 4.44
N VAL A 3 4.47 -25.36 4.36
CA VAL A 3 3.85 -24.96 3.08
C VAL A 3 4.75 -23.99 2.31
N GLU A 4 5.34 -22.99 2.98
CA GLU A 4 6.24 -22.02 2.35
C GLU A 4 7.49 -22.71 1.78
N ASN A 5 8.09 -23.63 2.53
CA ASN A 5 9.23 -24.43 2.06
C ASN A 5 8.88 -25.30 0.86
N PHE A 6 7.69 -25.94 0.87
CA PHE A 6 7.19 -26.71 -0.26
C PHE A 6 7.00 -25.82 -1.48
N MET A 7 6.31 -24.69 -1.33
CA MET A 7 6.04 -23.75 -2.42
C MET A 7 7.33 -23.12 -2.96
N SER A 8 8.26 -22.76 -2.09
CA SER A 8 9.58 -22.26 -2.51
C SER A 8 10.32 -23.29 -3.38
N THR A 9 10.33 -24.56 -2.94
CA THR A 9 10.93 -25.66 -3.72
C THR A 9 10.20 -25.83 -5.06
N PHE A 10 8.88 -25.79 -5.06
CA PHE A 10 8.05 -25.90 -6.27
C PHE A 10 8.36 -24.78 -7.27
N TYR A 11 8.36 -23.52 -6.85
CA TYR A 11 8.66 -22.38 -7.73
C TYR A 11 10.11 -22.41 -8.23
N PHE A 12 11.06 -22.78 -7.38
CA PHE A 12 12.45 -22.96 -7.79
C PHE A 12 12.59 -24.01 -8.89
N ILE A 13 11.94 -25.18 -8.73
CA ILE A 13 11.97 -26.26 -9.72
C ILE A 13 11.25 -25.83 -11.01
N THR A 14 10.08 -25.20 -10.90
CA THR A 14 9.29 -24.74 -12.05
C THR A 14 10.08 -23.72 -12.88
N ARG A 15 10.76 -22.77 -12.23
CA ARG A 15 11.65 -21.82 -12.90
C ARG A 15 12.77 -22.54 -13.63
N ARG A 16 13.38 -23.53 -12.98
CA ARG A 16 14.45 -24.35 -13.57
C ARG A 16 13.98 -25.12 -14.81
N ILE A 17 12.78 -25.70 -14.74
CA ILE A 17 12.16 -26.40 -15.87
C ILE A 17 11.88 -25.42 -17.01
N SER A 18 11.36 -24.24 -16.70
CA SER A 18 11.10 -23.18 -17.71
C SER A 18 12.38 -22.74 -18.42
N GLU A 19 13.49 -22.55 -17.67
CA GLU A 19 14.81 -22.23 -18.26
C GLU A 19 15.32 -23.35 -19.18
N ILE A 20 15.15 -24.62 -18.79
CA ILE A 20 15.56 -25.77 -19.59
C ILE A 20 14.70 -25.89 -20.85
N ASN A 21 13.38 -25.78 -20.69
CA ASN A 21 12.44 -25.84 -21.82
C ASN A 21 12.76 -24.77 -22.88
N GLU A 22 13.02 -23.55 -22.46
CA GLU A 22 13.40 -22.50 -23.37
C GLU A 22 14.71 -22.79 -24.11
N MET A 23 15.73 -23.32 -23.43
CA MET A 23 16.96 -23.72 -24.06
C MET A 23 16.73 -24.84 -25.09
N VAL A 24 15.89 -25.83 -24.78
CA VAL A 24 15.55 -26.90 -25.72
C VAL A 24 14.82 -26.34 -26.94
N LEU A 25 13.86 -25.48 -26.75
CA LEU A 25 13.14 -24.79 -27.85
C LEU A 25 14.10 -23.95 -28.71
N GLN A 26 15.10 -23.31 -28.11
CA GLN A 26 16.11 -22.56 -28.83
C GLN A 26 17.03 -23.48 -29.63
N PHE A 27 17.41 -24.67 -29.10
CA PHE A 27 18.13 -25.67 -29.85
C PHE A 27 17.35 -26.14 -31.09
N PHE A 28 16.04 -26.41 -30.94
CA PHE A 28 15.22 -26.78 -32.10
C PHE A 28 15.17 -25.66 -33.13
N ARG A 29 15.04 -24.42 -32.69
CA ARG A 29 15.10 -23.27 -33.61
C ARG A 29 16.44 -23.17 -34.35
N GLU A 30 17.54 -23.31 -33.63
CA GLU A 30 18.89 -23.36 -34.27
C GLU A 30 18.99 -24.47 -35.31
N ALA A 31 18.51 -25.68 -34.99
CA ALA A 31 18.59 -26.85 -35.89
C ALA A 31 17.69 -26.68 -37.14
N ILE A 32 16.48 -26.15 -36.96
CA ILE A 32 15.51 -25.96 -38.07
C ILE A 32 15.93 -24.82 -38.99
N PHE A 33 16.39 -23.70 -38.42
CA PHE A 33 16.71 -22.48 -39.17
C PHE A 33 18.20 -22.37 -39.58
N SER A 34 19.05 -23.35 -39.20
CA SER A 34 20.47 -23.36 -39.58
C SER A 34 20.72 -23.38 -41.08
N ASN A 35 19.74 -23.79 -41.91
CA ASN A 35 19.85 -23.88 -43.35
C ASN A 35 19.50 -22.58 -44.10
N HIS A 36 19.11 -21.51 -43.45
CA HIS A 36 18.83 -20.22 -44.12
C HIS A 36 20.07 -19.31 -44.08
N ASN A 37 20.69 -19.10 -45.24
CA ASN A 37 21.98 -18.44 -45.46
C ASN A 37 21.99 -16.90 -45.29
N SER A 38 21.02 -16.27 -44.62
CA SER A 38 20.98 -14.82 -44.42
C SER A 38 20.65 -14.42 -42.99
N ARG A 39 21.51 -14.80 -42.03
CA ARG A 39 21.40 -14.22 -40.68
C ARG A 39 21.86 -12.75 -40.72
N LYS A 40 20.98 -11.81 -40.33
CA LYS A 40 21.38 -10.43 -40.11
C LYS A 40 22.35 -10.39 -38.92
N LEU A 41 23.59 -10.13 -39.20
CA LEU A 41 24.64 -9.99 -38.20
C LEU A 41 24.97 -8.51 -38.08
N ASN A 42 24.68 -7.91 -36.91
CA ASN A 42 25.04 -6.54 -36.63
C ASN A 42 26.06 -6.50 -35.51
N VAL A 43 27.19 -5.83 -35.72
CA VAL A 43 28.21 -5.65 -34.67
C VAL A 43 27.75 -4.56 -33.72
N ILE A 44 27.70 -4.85 -32.44
CA ILE A 44 27.37 -3.90 -31.38
C ILE A 44 28.64 -3.18 -30.93
N ASN A 45 29.65 -3.97 -30.59
CA ASN A 45 30.98 -3.48 -30.18
C ASN A 45 32.04 -4.58 -30.44
N SER A 46 33.25 -4.40 -29.92
CA SER A 46 34.35 -5.37 -30.09
C SER A 46 34.09 -6.73 -29.44
N LYS A 47 33.08 -6.89 -28.61
CA LYS A 47 32.79 -8.10 -27.81
C LYS A 47 31.49 -8.78 -28.20
N PHE A 48 30.47 -8.00 -28.61
CA PHE A 48 29.09 -8.46 -28.80
C PHE A 48 28.54 -8.13 -30.20
N VAL A 49 27.71 -9.05 -30.69
CA VAL A 49 26.99 -8.94 -31.97
C VAL A 49 25.51 -9.29 -31.75
N THR A 50 24.65 -8.96 -32.69
CA THR A 50 23.31 -9.53 -32.75
C THR A 50 23.24 -10.56 -33.88
N ARG A 51 22.54 -11.66 -33.61
CA ARG A 51 22.11 -12.67 -34.58
C ARG A 51 20.60 -12.80 -34.49
N ASP A 52 19.88 -12.44 -35.55
CA ASP A 52 18.42 -12.54 -35.59
C ASP A 52 17.73 -11.88 -34.37
N ASP A 53 18.07 -10.64 -34.06
CA ASP A 53 17.58 -9.87 -32.89
C ASP A 53 17.95 -10.44 -31.51
N LEU A 54 18.86 -11.43 -31.43
CA LEU A 54 19.41 -11.96 -30.19
C LEU A 54 20.87 -11.51 -30.03
N ILE A 55 21.24 -11.08 -28.82
CA ILE A 55 22.63 -10.70 -28.54
C ILE A 55 23.49 -11.97 -28.35
N ASP A 56 24.65 -11.98 -28.96
CA ASP A 56 25.64 -13.04 -28.89
C ASP A 56 27.05 -12.47 -28.69
N THR A 57 27.98 -13.31 -28.32
CA THR A 57 29.40 -12.97 -28.20
C THR A 57 30.16 -13.27 -29.50
N ILE A 58 31.16 -12.43 -29.82
CA ILE A 58 32.09 -12.68 -30.91
C ILE A 58 33.00 -13.83 -30.53
N ASP A 59 33.53 -13.81 -29.31
CA ASP A 59 34.39 -14.88 -28.75
C ASP A 59 33.67 -15.58 -27.59
N PRO A 60 33.39 -16.89 -27.70
CA PRO A 60 32.76 -17.67 -26.62
C PRO A 60 33.54 -17.70 -25.31
N THR A 61 34.84 -17.46 -25.34
CA THR A 61 35.74 -17.52 -24.16
C THR A 61 35.69 -16.26 -23.32
N ILE A 62 35.00 -15.20 -23.77
CA ILE A 62 34.94 -13.93 -23.08
C ILE A 62 34.48 -14.06 -21.63
N PHE A 63 33.54 -14.98 -21.34
CA PHE A 63 33.02 -15.24 -20.01
C PHE A 63 33.94 -16.00 -19.08
N ASN A 64 35.20 -16.33 -19.50
CA ASN A 64 36.24 -16.75 -18.59
C ASN A 64 36.54 -15.64 -17.56
N ASP A 65 36.34 -14.38 -17.95
CA ASP A 65 36.17 -13.26 -16.99
C ASP A 65 34.67 -13.09 -16.69
N PRO A 66 34.20 -13.47 -15.49
CA PRO A 66 32.77 -13.37 -15.15
C PRO A 66 32.19 -11.96 -15.16
N VAL A 67 33.02 -10.92 -15.08
CA VAL A 67 32.59 -9.50 -15.17
C VAL A 67 32.00 -9.20 -16.53
N GLU A 68 32.41 -9.90 -17.57
CA GLU A 68 31.88 -9.72 -18.93
C GLU A 68 30.39 -10.11 -19.06
N ILE A 69 29.87 -10.89 -18.11
CA ILE A 69 28.43 -11.13 -18.00
C ILE A 69 27.70 -9.80 -17.81
N LEU A 70 28.19 -8.90 -16.93
CA LEU A 70 27.57 -7.61 -16.71
C LEU A 70 27.76 -6.65 -17.90
N ASN A 71 28.90 -6.73 -18.60
CA ASN A 71 29.13 -5.97 -19.84
C ASN A 71 28.13 -6.31 -20.94
N LEU A 72 27.69 -7.57 -21.04
CA LEU A 72 26.61 -7.97 -21.94
C LEU A 72 25.31 -7.19 -21.62
N PHE A 73 24.92 -7.15 -20.34
CA PHE A 73 23.70 -6.46 -19.92
C PHE A 73 23.81 -4.93 -20.01
N LEU A 74 25.00 -4.38 -19.78
CA LEU A 74 25.26 -2.97 -20.06
C LEU A 74 25.08 -2.66 -21.54
N SER A 75 25.60 -3.48 -22.45
CA SER A 75 25.42 -3.30 -23.89
C SER A 75 23.95 -3.36 -24.32
N ILE A 76 23.14 -4.26 -23.70
CA ILE A 76 21.67 -4.29 -23.93
C ILE A 76 21.03 -2.99 -23.45
N THR A 77 21.44 -2.46 -22.29
CA THR A 77 20.93 -1.22 -21.72
C THR A 77 21.21 -0.02 -22.62
N GLU A 78 22.46 0.12 -23.06
CA GLU A 78 22.89 1.21 -23.95
C GLU A 78 22.19 1.19 -25.32
N LEU A 79 21.93 0.01 -25.87
CA LEU A 79 21.17 -0.11 -27.11
C LEU A 79 19.69 0.24 -26.92
N SER A 80 19.12 -0.08 -25.76
CA SER A 80 17.76 0.29 -25.42
C SER A 80 17.58 1.81 -25.28
N GLU A 81 18.63 2.53 -24.88
CA GLU A 81 18.64 3.99 -24.74
C GLU A 81 18.75 4.70 -26.10
N LYS A 82 19.61 4.21 -26.98
CA LYS A 82 19.95 4.90 -28.24
C LYS A 82 18.86 4.86 -29.32
N ASN A 83 17.69 4.30 -29.05
CA ASN A 83 16.64 4.10 -30.08
C ASN A 83 17.23 3.50 -31.36
N SER A 84 18.20 2.60 -31.23
CA SER A 84 18.96 2.07 -32.33
C SER A 84 18.07 1.26 -33.28
N GLN A 85 18.41 1.23 -34.58
CA GLN A 85 17.76 0.34 -35.55
C GLN A 85 17.97 -1.16 -35.18
N ILE A 86 18.89 -1.44 -34.25
CA ILE A 86 19.20 -2.79 -33.75
C ILE A 86 18.18 -3.13 -32.65
N LYS A 87 17.23 -4.01 -32.97
CA LYS A 87 16.27 -4.55 -32.02
C LYS A 87 16.88 -5.77 -31.33
N ILE A 88 16.88 -5.77 -29.98
CA ILE A 88 17.25 -6.95 -29.19
C ILE A 88 16.00 -7.44 -28.46
N VAL A 89 15.71 -8.75 -28.54
CA VAL A 89 14.58 -9.40 -27.88
C VAL A 89 15.03 -10.46 -26.85
N GLY A 90 16.31 -10.84 -26.84
CA GLY A 90 16.85 -11.85 -25.93
C GLY A 90 18.34 -12.10 -26.13
N ILE A 91 18.82 -13.17 -25.53
CA ILE A 91 20.20 -13.64 -25.60
C ILE A 91 20.26 -14.90 -26.45
N TYR A 92 21.28 -14.99 -27.30
CA TYR A 92 21.48 -16.15 -28.18
C TYR A 92 21.81 -17.42 -27.37
N PRO A 93 21.32 -18.62 -27.76
CA PRO A 93 21.41 -19.84 -26.95
C PRO A 93 22.81 -20.24 -26.53
N SER A 94 23.78 -20.12 -27.44
CA SER A 94 25.19 -20.43 -27.10
C SER A 94 25.74 -19.50 -26.02
N CYS A 95 25.39 -18.22 -26.11
CA CYS A 95 25.75 -17.21 -25.13
C CYS A 95 25.13 -17.50 -23.76
N VAL A 96 23.85 -17.93 -23.69
CA VAL A 96 23.20 -18.36 -22.44
C VAL A 96 23.93 -19.55 -21.82
N ARG A 97 24.34 -20.54 -22.63
CA ARG A 97 25.10 -21.69 -22.14
C ARG A 97 26.45 -21.28 -21.54
N ASN A 98 27.16 -20.38 -22.23
CA ASN A 98 28.46 -19.89 -21.76
C ASN A 98 28.31 -19.09 -20.44
N ILE A 99 27.29 -18.23 -20.33
CA ILE A 99 26.95 -17.56 -19.07
C ILE A 99 26.69 -18.56 -17.95
N ARG A 100 25.92 -19.64 -18.21
CA ARG A 100 25.66 -20.69 -17.19
C ARG A 100 26.93 -21.38 -16.74
N THR A 101 27.85 -21.66 -17.65
CA THR A 101 29.15 -22.27 -17.34
C THR A 101 29.98 -21.31 -16.49
N ALA A 102 30.06 -20.04 -16.87
CA ALA A 102 30.77 -19.03 -16.11
C ALA A 102 30.19 -18.84 -14.69
N LYS A 103 28.86 -18.85 -14.55
CA LYS A 103 28.17 -18.79 -13.23
C LYS A 103 28.57 -19.97 -12.32
N ARG A 104 28.69 -21.19 -12.85
CA ARG A 104 29.07 -22.38 -12.07
C ARG A 104 30.53 -22.33 -11.60
N ASN A 105 31.40 -21.70 -12.37
CA ASN A 105 32.81 -21.58 -12.08
C ASN A 105 33.15 -20.37 -11.19
N LEU A 106 32.19 -19.50 -10.96
CA LEU A 106 32.37 -18.28 -10.15
C LEU A 106 32.63 -18.64 -8.68
N LYS A 107 33.70 -18.10 -8.12
CA LYS A 107 34.04 -18.20 -6.69
C LYS A 107 33.62 -16.88 -5.99
N GLY A 108 32.57 -16.93 -5.20
CA GLY A 108 32.02 -15.75 -4.51
C GLY A 108 31.01 -14.96 -5.36
N PHE A 109 30.84 -13.70 -5.04
CA PHE A 109 29.84 -12.82 -5.69
C PHE A 109 30.53 -11.75 -6.54
N LEU A 110 29.91 -11.42 -7.69
CA LEU A 110 30.45 -10.43 -8.63
C LEU A 110 30.61 -9.04 -8.00
N GLN A 111 29.76 -8.65 -7.04
CA GLN A 111 29.92 -7.36 -6.34
C GLN A 111 31.28 -7.21 -5.61
N ASN A 112 32.03 -8.30 -5.39
CA ASN A 112 33.35 -8.22 -4.78
C ASN A 112 34.42 -7.64 -5.75
N ASP A 113 34.17 -7.73 -7.07
CA ASP A 113 35.05 -7.13 -8.08
C ASP A 113 34.70 -5.65 -8.30
N PRO A 114 35.65 -4.72 -8.13
CA PRO A 114 35.42 -3.28 -8.37
C PRO A 114 34.89 -2.95 -9.77
N ARG A 115 35.35 -3.68 -10.80
CA ARG A 115 34.90 -3.48 -12.20
C ARG A 115 33.41 -3.85 -12.33
N ALA A 116 33.00 -4.95 -11.70
CA ALA A 116 31.62 -5.40 -11.70
C ALA A 116 30.71 -4.37 -11.02
N ARG A 117 31.15 -3.73 -9.94
CA ARG A 117 30.40 -2.68 -9.25
C ARG A 117 30.15 -1.46 -10.14
N GLU A 118 31.16 -1.00 -10.85
CA GLU A 118 31.01 0.15 -11.76
C GLU A 118 30.02 -0.15 -12.89
N ILE A 119 30.08 -1.35 -13.47
CA ILE A 119 29.17 -1.77 -14.52
C ILE A 119 27.76 -1.90 -13.99
N PHE A 120 27.56 -2.53 -12.83
CA PHE A 120 26.24 -2.69 -12.24
C PHE A 120 25.60 -1.32 -11.90
N LEU A 121 26.36 -0.37 -11.37
CA LEU A 121 25.87 0.98 -11.14
C LEU A 121 25.44 1.66 -12.44
N LYS A 122 26.17 1.51 -13.53
CA LYS A 122 25.75 2.03 -14.85
C LYS A 122 24.43 1.41 -15.31
N ILE A 123 24.25 0.11 -15.10
CA ILE A 123 22.99 -0.57 -15.46
C ILE A 123 21.84 -0.06 -14.61
N ILE A 124 21.94 -0.05 -13.26
CA ILE A 124 20.84 0.33 -12.38
C ILE A 124 20.54 1.84 -12.43
N SER A 125 21.52 2.65 -12.77
CA SER A 125 21.34 4.10 -12.92
C SER A 125 20.68 4.51 -14.23
N ASN A 126 20.59 3.61 -15.19
CA ASN A 126 19.91 3.86 -16.46
C ASN A 126 18.51 3.20 -16.43
N PRO A 127 17.41 3.98 -16.34
CA PRO A 127 16.07 3.43 -16.29
C PRO A 127 15.74 2.51 -17.50
N ASN A 128 16.31 2.76 -18.68
CA ASN A 128 16.09 1.92 -19.85
C ASN A 128 16.59 0.47 -19.68
N SER A 129 17.41 0.19 -18.66
CA SER A 129 17.77 -1.18 -18.29
C SER A 129 16.54 -2.04 -17.95
N MET A 130 15.45 -1.42 -17.45
CA MET A 130 14.19 -2.10 -17.11
C MET A 130 13.43 -2.62 -18.34
N ARG A 131 13.68 -2.07 -19.54
CA ARG A 131 13.03 -2.54 -20.78
C ARG A 131 13.36 -4.01 -21.08
N LEU A 132 14.63 -4.37 -20.99
CA LEU A 132 15.06 -5.72 -21.34
C LEU A 132 16.18 -6.25 -20.42
N ALA A 133 17.22 -5.47 -20.12
CA ALA A 133 18.40 -5.96 -19.41
C ALA A 133 18.04 -6.55 -18.04
N PHE A 134 17.35 -5.84 -17.18
CA PHE A 134 16.92 -6.33 -15.87
C PHE A 134 15.97 -7.52 -15.96
N LYS A 135 15.04 -7.54 -16.94
CA LYS A 135 14.19 -8.70 -17.20
C LYS A 135 15.01 -9.96 -17.48
N LEU A 136 16.04 -9.84 -18.31
CA LEU A 136 16.93 -10.97 -18.64
C LEU A 136 17.86 -11.31 -17.48
N MET A 137 18.37 -10.32 -16.72
CA MET A 137 19.15 -10.53 -15.50
C MET A 137 18.34 -11.31 -14.46
N HIS A 138 17.09 -10.94 -14.24
CA HIS A 138 16.18 -11.67 -13.35
C HIS A 138 15.93 -13.07 -13.89
N LYS A 139 15.54 -13.22 -15.15
CA LYS A 139 15.26 -14.49 -15.81
C LYS A 139 16.41 -15.48 -15.72
N TYR A 140 17.63 -15.03 -15.99
CA TYR A 140 18.83 -15.89 -15.98
C TYR A 140 19.55 -15.90 -14.63
N SER A 141 18.90 -15.43 -13.56
CA SER A 141 19.42 -15.43 -12.18
C SER A 141 20.80 -14.77 -12.05
N ILE A 142 21.01 -13.64 -12.73
CA ILE A 142 22.27 -12.89 -12.65
C ILE A 142 22.39 -12.18 -11.31
N LEU A 143 21.26 -11.68 -10.75
CA LEU A 143 21.26 -11.07 -9.41
C LEU A 143 21.71 -12.06 -8.33
N SER A 144 21.47 -13.38 -8.49
CA SER A 144 21.94 -14.41 -7.55
C SER A 144 23.44 -14.60 -7.52
N ILE A 145 24.15 -14.21 -8.57
CA ILE A 145 25.63 -14.23 -8.58
C ILE A 145 26.23 -12.86 -8.29
N TYR A 146 25.40 -11.82 -8.28
CA TYR A 146 25.85 -10.48 -7.98
C TYR A 146 25.67 -10.13 -6.50
N LEU A 147 24.46 -10.31 -5.94
CA LEU A 147 24.08 -9.97 -4.56
C LEU A 147 24.07 -11.20 -3.66
N PRO A 148 24.79 -11.21 -2.54
CA PRO A 148 24.82 -12.36 -1.63
C PRO A 148 23.46 -12.66 -0.97
N GLN A 149 22.57 -11.68 -0.85
CA GLN A 149 21.24 -11.85 -0.28
C GLN A 149 20.26 -12.52 -1.25
N TRP A 150 20.45 -12.34 -2.55
CA TRP A 150 19.48 -12.72 -3.59
C TRP A 150 19.19 -14.21 -3.71
N PRO A 151 20.17 -15.15 -3.56
CA PRO A 151 19.90 -16.57 -3.66
C PRO A 151 18.81 -17.09 -2.74
N ASN A 152 18.66 -16.49 -1.56
CA ASN A 152 17.65 -16.87 -0.57
C ASN A 152 16.24 -16.36 -0.91
N LEU A 153 16.12 -15.43 -1.84
CA LEU A 153 14.83 -14.85 -2.26
C LEU A 153 14.20 -15.61 -3.44
N VAL A 154 15.04 -16.28 -4.23
CA VAL A 154 14.60 -16.93 -5.47
C VAL A 154 13.59 -18.03 -5.19
N GLY A 155 12.35 -17.80 -5.67
CA GLY A 155 11.24 -18.73 -5.47
C GLY A 155 10.63 -18.68 -4.07
N GLN A 156 11.11 -17.83 -3.17
CA GLN A 156 10.51 -17.65 -1.86
C GLN A 156 9.13 -17.02 -2.00
N MET A 157 8.13 -17.64 -1.41
CA MET A 157 6.75 -17.15 -1.38
C MET A 157 6.32 -16.90 0.05
N GLN A 158 5.62 -15.80 0.27
CA GLN A 158 4.83 -15.58 1.47
C GLN A 158 3.49 -16.26 1.28
N PHE A 159 3.14 -17.19 2.20
CA PHE A 159 1.87 -17.89 2.13
C PHE A 159 0.79 -17.03 2.79
N ASP A 160 0.27 -16.10 2.01
CA ASP A 160 -0.88 -15.27 2.33
C ASP A 160 -1.75 -15.11 1.06
N MET A 161 -2.94 -14.54 1.19
CA MET A 161 -3.82 -14.29 0.04
C MET A 161 -3.49 -13.01 -0.72
N PHE A 162 -2.50 -12.26 -0.25
CA PHE A 162 -2.16 -10.94 -0.70
C PHE A 162 -1.00 -10.97 -1.71
N HIS A 163 0.06 -11.74 -1.41
CA HIS A 163 1.22 -11.86 -2.28
C HIS A 163 0.98 -12.89 -3.37
N THR A 164 0.82 -12.42 -4.60
CA THR A 164 0.62 -13.28 -5.78
C THR A 164 1.94 -13.81 -6.33
N TYR A 165 3.05 -13.13 -6.04
CA TYR A 165 4.36 -13.38 -6.63
C TYR A 165 5.38 -13.82 -5.58
N THR A 166 6.46 -14.48 -6.03
CA THR A 166 7.65 -14.73 -5.20
C THR A 166 8.36 -13.42 -4.88
N VAL A 167 9.10 -13.36 -3.77
CA VAL A 167 9.76 -12.13 -3.32
C VAL A 167 10.70 -11.55 -4.39
N ASP A 168 11.46 -12.39 -5.06
CA ASP A 168 12.36 -11.98 -6.15
C ASP A 168 11.60 -11.43 -7.37
N GLU A 169 10.44 -12.01 -7.72
CA GLU A 169 9.57 -11.50 -8.79
C GLU A 169 8.90 -10.19 -8.37
N HIS A 170 8.43 -10.08 -7.12
CA HIS A 170 7.85 -8.86 -6.57
C HIS A 170 8.84 -7.69 -6.64
N ILE A 171 10.08 -7.86 -6.17
CA ILE A 171 11.12 -6.82 -6.25
C ILE A 171 11.34 -6.38 -7.70
N TYR A 172 11.45 -7.33 -8.63
CA TYR A 172 11.58 -7.01 -10.06
C TYR A 172 10.38 -6.21 -10.58
N ARG A 173 9.15 -6.60 -10.21
CA ARG A 173 7.90 -5.92 -10.61
C ARG A 173 7.81 -4.51 -10.04
N THR A 174 8.25 -4.30 -8.80
CA THR A 174 8.33 -2.95 -8.19
C THR A 174 9.23 -2.04 -9.02
N MET A 175 10.43 -2.49 -9.37
CA MET A 175 11.34 -1.73 -10.23
C MET A 175 10.75 -1.51 -11.65
N LYS A 176 10.09 -2.51 -12.21
CA LYS A 176 9.44 -2.41 -13.52
C LYS A 176 8.27 -1.44 -13.50
N TYR A 177 7.45 -1.42 -12.45
CA TYR A 177 6.34 -0.48 -12.30
C TYR A 177 6.84 0.97 -12.28
N ILE A 178 7.90 1.26 -11.51
CA ILE A 178 8.54 2.59 -11.50
C ILE A 178 8.89 3.03 -12.92
N PHE A 179 9.49 2.13 -13.71
CA PHE A 179 9.85 2.43 -15.10
C PHE A 179 8.60 2.64 -15.97
N ASP A 180 7.65 1.72 -15.93
CA ASP A 180 6.47 1.73 -16.81
C ASP A 180 5.64 3.01 -16.61
N VAL A 181 5.36 3.41 -15.37
CA VAL A 181 4.57 4.62 -15.07
C VAL A 181 5.33 5.90 -15.41
N SER A 182 6.64 5.93 -15.15
CA SER A 182 7.42 7.14 -15.42
C SER A 182 7.67 7.41 -16.91
N HIS A 183 7.67 6.38 -17.76
CA HIS A 183 8.04 6.50 -19.18
C HIS A 183 6.87 6.33 -20.16
N ASN A 184 5.74 5.77 -19.74
CA ASN A 184 4.55 5.62 -20.58
C ASN A 184 3.56 6.77 -20.35
N GLU A 185 2.51 6.85 -21.17
CA GLU A 185 1.39 7.76 -20.92
C GLU A 185 0.66 7.33 -19.65
N SER A 186 0.28 8.32 -18.84
CA SER A 186 -0.42 8.07 -17.57
C SER A 186 -1.86 7.64 -17.84
N ARG A 187 -2.32 6.59 -17.19
CA ARG A 187 -3.67 6.04 -17.34
C ARG A 187 -4.71 6.79 -16.52
N ASP A 188 -4.29 7.36 -15.39
CA ASP A 188 -5.14 8.08 -14.46
C ASP A 188 -4.39 9.21 -13.72
N ASN A 189 -5.11 9.94 -12.86
CA ASN A 189 -4.55 11.05 -12.07
C ASN A 189 -3.50 10.59 -11.05
N SER A 190 -3.55 9.35 -10.57
CA SER A 190 -2.59 8.79 -9.62
C SER A 190 -1.24 8.53 -10.31
N GLU A 191 -1.27 7.92 -11.48
CA GLU A 191 -0.07 7.74 -12.30
C GLU A 191 0.54 9.08 -12.72
N GLN A 192 -0.32 10.08 -13.01
CA GLN A 192 0.15 11.43 -13.32
C GLN A 192 0.87 12.08 -12.12
N LEU A 193 0.33 11.93 -10.92
CA LEU A 193 0.98 12.43 -9.70
C LEU A 193 2.33 11.72 -9.48
N PHE A 194 2.35 10.39 -9.58
CA PHE A 194 3.58 9.60 -9.48
C PHE A 194 4.64 10.09 -10.47
N LYS A 195 4.26 10.25 -11.73
CA LYS A 195 5.16 10.71 -12.81
C LYS A 195 5.71 12.11 -12.54
N ASN A 196 4.86 13.02 -12.07
CA ASN A 196 5.28 14.37 -11.72
C ASN A 196 6.30 14.36 -10.57
N ILE A 197 6.05 13.56 -9.52
CA ILE A 197 6.96 13.42 -8.40
C ILE A 197 8.27 12.77 -8.86
N TYR A 198 8.20 11.67 -9.60
CA TYR A 198 9.37 10.96 -10.14
C TYR A 198 10.27 11.88 -10.96
N ASN A 199 9.71 12.70 -11.87
CA ASN A 199 10.48 13.61 -12.71
C ASN A 199 11.23 14.69 -11.93
N ASN A 200 10.78 15.00 -10.70
CA ASN A 200 11.43 15.97 -9.82
C ASN A 200 12.42 15.32 -8.83
N LEU A 201 12.61 13.99 -8.87
CA LEU A 201 13.60 13.33 -8.03
C LEU A 201 15.02 13.69 -8.49
N PRO A 202 15.93 14.05 -7.55
CA PRO A 202 17.29 14.43 -7.90
C PRO A 202 18.10 13.32 -8.58
N LYS A 203 17.88 12.06 -8.19
CA LYS A 203 18.61 10.88 -8.69
C LYS A 203 17.69 9.66 -8.76
N HIS A 204 17.16 9.35 -9.94
CA HIS A 204 16.28 8.20 -10.14
C HIS A 204 16.90 6.87 -9.70
N SER A 205 18.24 6.71 -9.82
CA SER A 205 18.95 5.51 -9.41
C SER A 205 18.75 5.13 -7.94
N LEU A 206 18.58 6.12 -7.05
CA LEU A 206 18.38 5.85 -5.62
C LEU A 206 17.02 5.21 -5.36
N LEU A 207 15.99 5.57 -6.13
CA LEU A 207 14.68 4.91 -6.06
C LEU A 207 14.77 3.44 -6.52
N TYR A 208 15.49 3.16 -7.62
CA TYR A 208 15.68 1.79 -8.10
C TYR A 208 16.50 0.94 -7.11
N ILE A 209 17.53 1.52 -6.49
CA ILE A 209 18.31 0.81 -5.44
C ILE A 209 17.42 0.55 -4.21
N SER A 210 16.61 1.52 -3.79
CA SER A 210 15.67 1.33 -2.68
C SER A 210 14.65 0.24 -3.00
N ALA A 211 14.09 0.23 -4.21
CA ALA A 211 13.19 -0.81 -4.68
C ALA A 211 13.87 -2.20 -4.74
N LEU A 212 15.15 -2.28 -5.10
CA LEU A 212 15.91 -3.53 -5.10
C LEU A 212 16.07 -4.10 -3.67
N PHE A 213 16.17 -3.24 -2.66
CA PHE A 213 16.52 -3.63 -1.29
C PHE A 213 15.33 -3.62 -0.31
N HIS A 214 14.16 -3.04 -0.63
CA HIS A 214 13.07 -2.87 0.34
C HIS A 214 12.65 -4.18 1.02
N ASP A 215 12.66 -5.29 0.29
CA ASP A 215 12.25 -6.61 0.74
C ASP A 215 13.40 -7.65 0.76
N VAL A 216 14.64 -7.23 0.53
CA VAL A 216 15.78 -8.15 0.36
C VAL A 216 16.03 -9.05 1.57
N ALA A 217 15.71 -8.58 2.77
CA ALA A 217 15.91 -9.35 4.00
C ALA A 217 14.77 -10.33 4.33
N LYS A 218 13.68 -10.37 3.56
CA LYS A 218 12.62 -11.39 3.70
C LYS A 218 13.15 -12.83 3.52
N GLY A 219 14.29 -13.00 2.87
CA GLY A 219 15.00 -14.29 2.78
C GLY A 219 15.65 -14.78 4.07
N ARG A 220 15.63 -13.99 5.14
CA ARG A 220 16.21 -14.33 6.45
C ARG A 220 15.12 -14.73 7.43
N HIS A 221 15.07 -15.99 7.81
CA HIS A 221 14.06 -16.51 8.76
C HIS A 221 14.54 -16.45 10.21
N ASN A 222 15.12 -15.31 10.65
CA ASN A 222 15.74 -15.14 11.95
C ASN A 222 14.85 -14.40 12.98
N GLY A 223 13.60 -14.07 12.62
CA GLY A 223 12.63 -13.42 13.51
C GLY A 223 12.82 -11.91 13.69
N ARG A 224 13.83 -11.30 13.01
CA ARG A 224 14.02 -9.84 13.02
C ARG A 224 13.16 -9.17 11.95
N HIS A 225 12.94 -7.87 12.11
CA HIS A 225 12.15 -7.11 11.15
C HIS A 225 12.93 -6.93 9.84
N HIS A 226 12.34 -7.37 8.70
CA HIS A 226 13.03 -7.35 7.40
C HIS A 226 13.46 -5.96 6.95
N ALA A 227 12.70 -4.90 7.30
CA ALA A 227 13.04 -3.53 6.93
C ALA A 227 14.31 -3.04 7.66
N GLU A 228 14.50 -3.41 8.94
CA GLU A 228 15.70 -3.08 9.71
C GLU A 228 16.94 -3.75 9.10
N GLU A 229 16.87 -5.05 8.87
CA GLU A 229 17.99 -5.80 8.26
C GLU A 229 18.26 -5.36 6.82
N GLY A 230 17.20 -5.16 6.03
CA GLY A 230 17.30 -4.66 4.66
C GLY A 230 17.94 -3.28 4.57
N SER A 231 17.67 -2.40 5.55
CA SER A 231 18.28 -1.07 5.61
C SER A 231 19.79 -1.11 5.82
N VAL A 232 20.27 -2.07 6.62
CA VAL A 232 21.71 -2.32 6.81
C VAL A 232 22.33 -2.86 5.53
N ASP A 233 21.71 -3.85 4.89
CA ASP A 233 22.19 -4.39 3.61
C ASP A 233 22.27 -3.31 2.52
N ALA A 234 21.26 -2.44 2.45
CA ALA A 234 21.23 -1.33 1.51
C ALA A 234 22.35 -0.31 1.78
N MET A 235 22.59 0.01 3.06
CA MET A 235 23.70 0.88 3.47
C MET A 235 25.05 0.29 3.05
N ASP A 236 25.28 -1.00 3.32
CA ASP A 236 26.52 -1.69 3.01
C ASP A 236 26.74 -1.79 1.50
N PHE A 237 25.68 -2.09 0.74
CA PHE A 237 25.72 -2.06 -0.72
C PHE A 237 26.12 -0.69 -1.25
N CYS A 238 25.46 0.39 -0.80
CA CYS A 238 25.77 1.74 -1.25
C CYS A 238 27.21 2.15 -0.93
N ARG A 239 27.70 1.82 0.27
CA ARG A 239 29.10 2.07 0.66
C ARG A 239 30.09 1.27 -0.18
N LEU A 240 29.83 -0.02 -0.40
CA LEU A 240 30.67 -0.90 -1.23
C LEU A 240 30.78 -0.35 -2.66
N HIS A 241 29.71 0.23 -3.18
CA HIS A 241 29.63 0.84 -4.51
C HIS A 241 30.10 2.30 -4.53
N LYS A 242 30.63 2.83 -3.41
CA LYS A 242 31.19 4.18 -3.27
C LYS A 242 30.18 5.30 -3.60
N LEU A 243 28.90 5.12 -3.27
CA LEU A 243 27.95 6.22 -3.35
C LEU A 243 28.26 7.30 -2.27
N PRO A 244 27.88 8.56 -2.50
CA PRO A 244 27.96 9.61 -1.48
C PRO A 244 27.23 9.20 -0.21
N ILE A 245 27.74 9.60 0.96
CA ILE A 245 27.17 9.20 2.24
C ILE A 245 25.72 9.69 2.43
N SER A 246 25.36 10.84 1.86
CA SER A 246 23.99 11.34 1.82
C SER A 246 23.04 10.37 1.09
N ASP A 247 23.49 9.88 -0.07
CA ASP A 247 22.75 8.93 -0.89
C ASP A 247 22.61 7.58 -0.15
N CYS A 248 23.69 7.12 0.49
CA CYS A 248 23.65 5.89 1.31
C CYS A 248 22.63 5.99 2.45
N ARG A 249 22.59 7.15 3.14
CA ARG A 249 21.64 7.40 4.23
C ARG A 249 20.20 7.45 3.72
N LEU A 250 19.95 8.11 2.60
CA LEU A 250 18.62 8.19 2.00
C LEU A 250 18.10 6.80 1.60
N VAL A 251 18.91 6.01 0.89
CA VAL A 251 18.50 4.64 0.48
C VAL A 251 18.22 3.75 1.70
N SER A 252 19.12 3.76 2.70
CA SER A 252 18.95 3.00 3.93
C SER A 252 17.68 3.43 4.69
N TRP A 253 17.42 4.74 4.77
CA TRP A 253 16.22 5.28 5.40
C TRP A 253 14.94 4.88 4.65
N LEU A 254 14.96 4.92 3.32
CA LEU A 254 13.83 4.49 2.48
C LEU A 254 13.49 3.01 2.69
N VAL A 255 14.50 2.15 2.74
CA VAL A 255 14.31 0.72 3.00
C VAL A 255 13.78 0.49 4.41
N LEU A 256 14.28 1.20 5.42
CA LEU A 256 13.80 1.10 6.80
C LEU A 256 12.32 1.51 6.92
N ASN A 257 11.92 2.56 6.22
CA ASN A 257 10.62 3.20 6.40
C ASN A 257 9.64 2.91 5.24
N HIS A 258 9.92 1.94 4.34
CA HIS A 258 9.10 1.72 3.15
C HIS A 258 7.63 1.38 3.45
N LEU A 259 7.32 0.85 4.64
CA LEU A 259 5.97 0.52 5.08
C LEU A 259 5.24 1.69 5.78
N GLU A 260 5.95 2.75 6.21
CA GLU A 260 5.36 3.77 7.08
C GLU A 260 4.33 4.65 6.38
N PHE A 261 4.52 4.92 5.07
CA PHE A 261 3.51 5.67 4.30
C PHE A 261 2.19 4.89 4.21
N SER A 262 2.26 3.61 3.85
CA SER A 262 1.07 2.75 3.74
C SER A 262 0.41 2.52 5.09
N LYS A 263 1.16 2.30 6.16
CA LYS A 263 0.64 2.17 7.52
C LYS A 263 -0.12 3.44 7.94
N THR A 264 0.48 4.61 7.75
CA THR A 264 -0.16 5.88 8.11
C THR A 264 -1.43 6.11 7.28
N ALA A 265 -1.37 5.97 5.95
CA ALA A 265 -2.51 6.19 5.08
C ALA A 265 -3.70 5.26 5.37
N LEU A 266 -3.42 3.97 5.63
CA LEU A 266 -4.45 2.94 5.73
C LEU A 266 -4.97 2.70 7.14
N ARG A 267 -4.19 3.04 8.18
CA ARG A 267 -4.52 2.67 9.57
C ARG A 267 -4.77 3.86 10.49
N ARG A 268 -4.29 5.08 10.11
CA ARG A 268 -4.41 6.28 10.95
C ARG A 268 -5.41 7.26 10.34
N ASP A 269 -5.96 8.12 11.19
CA ASP A 269 -6.82 9.21 10.73
C ASP A 269 -5.96 10.33 10.10
N ILE A 270 -5.81 10.30 8.78
CA ILE A 270 -4.99 11.27 8.03
C ILE A 270 -5.59 12.70 8.01
N TYR A 271 -6.80 12.89 8.55
CA TYR A 271 -7.41 14.19 8.74
C TYR A 271 -7.18 14.74 10.16
N ASP A 272 -6.54 13.96 11.04
CA ASP A 272 -6.08 14.44 12.33
C ASP A 272 -4.75 15.19 12.14
N PRO A 273 -4.69 16.50 12.49
CA PRO A 273 -3.48 17.32 12.37
C PRO A 273 -2.27 16.70 13.07
N ILE A 274 -2.48 16.03 14.20
CA ILE A 274 -1.42 15.43 15.00
C ILE A 274 -0.80 14.24 14.25
N VAL A 275 -1.64 13.40 13.62
CA VAL A 275 -1.18 12.27 12.82
C VAL A 275 -0.33 12.74 11.64
N VAL A 276 -0.78 13.81 10.96
CA VAL A 276 -0.05 14.38 9.83
C VAL A 276 1.27 15.01 10.29
N GLN A 277 1.27 15.71 11.43
CA GLN A 277 2.47 16.32 12.00
C GLN A 277 3.49 15.26 12.44
N ASP A 278 3.06 14.21 13.15
CA ASP A 278 3.91 13.08 13.57
C ASP A 278 4.54 12.40 12.35
N PHE A 279 3.75 12.20 11.28
CA PHE A 279 4.26 11.65 10.04
C PHE A 279 5.24 12.61 9.33
N ALA A 280 4.97 13.91 9.30
CA ALA A 280 5.88 14.91 8.74
C ALA A 280 7.22 14.98 9.49
N GLU A 281 7.20 14.84 10.83
CA GLU A 281 8.43 14.78 11.64
C GLU A 281 9.27 13.53 11.32
N LEU A 282 8.63 12.39 11.08
CA LEU A 282 9.30 11.16 10.64
C LEU A 282 9.95 11.35 9.27
N ILE A 283 9.22 11.96 8.32
CA ILE A 283 9.65 12.17 6.93
C ILE A 283 10.77 13.21 6.83
N LYS A 284 10.70 14.28 7.61
CA LYS A 284 11.67 15.39 7.73
C LYS A 284 11.66 16.40 6.59
N ASP A 285 11.70 15.97 5.33
CA ASP A 285 11.79 16.88 4.18
C ASP A 285 11.07 16.34 2.93
N GLU A 286 10.89 17.22 1.95
CA GLU A 286 10.21 16.92 0.69
C GLU A 286 10.93 15.84 -0.15
N ILE A 287 12.25 15.74 -0.05
CA ILE A 287 13.02 14.74 -0.80
C ILE A 287 12.66 13.32 -0.29
N HIS A 288 12.70 13.12 1.03
CA HIS A 288 12.32 11.86 1.65
C HIS A 288 10.86 11.51 1.33
N LEU A 289 9.93 12.49 1.40
CA LEU A 289 8.52 12.30 1.07
C LEU A 289 8.34 11.81 -0.37
N ASN A 290 8.99 12.47 -1.32
CA ASN A 290 8.87 12.17 -2.74
C ASN A 290 9.35 10.76 -3.09
N TYR A 291 10.54 10.38 -2.59
CA TYR A 291 11.05 9.03 -2.80
C TYR A 291 10.19 7.97 -2.12
N LEU A 292 9.75 8.21 -0.88
CA LEU A 292 8.94 7.24 -0.13
C LEU A 292 7.57 7.04 -0.79
N TYR A 293 6.91 8.12 -1.26
CA TYR A 293 5.66 8.02 -2.00
C TYR A 293 5.82 7.13 -3.24
N CYS A 294 6.83 7.40 -4.08
CA CYS A 294 7.08 6.61 -5.28
C CYS A 294 7.39 5.14 -4.95
N LEU A 295 8.21 4.89 -3.94
CA LEU A 295 8.56 3.52 -3.52
C LEU A 295 7.32 2.77 -3.04
N THR A 296 6.52 3.39 -2.17
CA THR A 296 5.33 2.74 -1.57
C THR A 296 4.24 2.46 -2.62
N VAL A 297 3.97 3.40 -3.53
CA VAL A 297 3.00 3.19 -4.61
C VAL A 297 3.45 2.05 -5.52
N ALA A 298 4.73 2.02 -5.89
CA ALA A 298 5.28 0.97 -6.74
C ALA A 298 5.24 -0.41 -6.06
N ASP A 299 5.53 -0.48 -4.78
CA ASP A 299 5.46 -1.69 -3.96
C ASP A 299 4.05 -2.27 -3.95
N ILE A 300 3.04 -1.46 -3.63
CA ILE A 300 1.63 -1.90 -3.59
C ILE A 300 1.17 -2.37 -4.98
N CYS A 301 1.46 -1.60 -6.03
CA CYS A 301 1.05 -1.96 -7.39
C CYS A 301 1.74 -3.22 -7.92
N ALA A 302 2.94 -3.53 -7.42
CA ALA A 302 3.68 -4.74 -7.79
C ALA A 302 3.23 -5.99 -7.03
N THR A 303 2.51 -5.85 -5.93
CA THR A 303 2.08 -6.97 -5.08
C THR A 303 0.90 -7.72 -5.68
N ASN A 304 -0.12 -6.98 -6.13
CA ASN A 304 -1.32 -7.54 -6.76
C ASN A 304 -2.02 -6.45 -7.60
N ASP A 305 -2.51 -6.81 -8.77
CA ASP A 305 -3.16 -5.89 -9.72
C ASP A 305 -4.46 -5.25 -9.18
N THR A 306 -5.08 -5.82 -8.14
CA THR A 306 -6.35 -5.34 -7.55
C THR A 306 -6.16 -4.48 -6.31
N GLU A 307 -4.95 -4.42 -5.75
CA GLU A 307 -4.69 -3.72 -4.49
C GLU A 307 -4.68 -2.20 -4.61
N TRP A 308 -4.27 -1.66 -5.74
CA TRP A 308 -4.21 -0.22 -5.99
C TRP A 308 -5.53 0.28 -6.59
N ASN A 309 -6.52 0.50 -5.75
CA ASN A 309 -7.84 1.02 -6.14
C ASN A 309 -7.96 2.54 -5.91
N SER A 310 -9.00 3.18 -6.44
CA SER A 310 -9.16 4.64 -6.37
C SER A 310 -9.38 5.17 -4.95
N TRP A 311 -9.86 4.34 -4.01
CA TRP A 311 -9.94 4.73 -2.60
C TRP A 311 -8.54 4.86 -1.98
N LYS A 312 -7.65 3.87 -2.17
CA LYS A 312 -6.23 3.96 -1.74
C LYS A 312 -5.53 5.13 -2.43
N GLN A 313 -5.76 5.33 -3.73
CA GLN A 313 -5.21 6.48 -4.47
C GLN A 313 -5.60 7.81 -3.82
N ALA A 314 -6.86 7.99 -3.45
CA ALA A 314 -7.34 9.20 -2.80
C ALA A 314 -6.69 9.42 -1.43
N LEU A 315 -6.58 8.37 -0.60
CA LEU A 315 -5.93 8.45 0.71
C LEU A 315 -4.45 8.80 0.61
N PHE A 316 -3.72 8.14 -0.29
CA PHE A 316 -2.29 8.36 -0.47
C PHE A 316 -2.01 9.77 -1.00
N ARG A 317 -2.84 10.24 -1.91
CA ARG A 317 -2.76 11.61 -2.42
C ARG A 317 -3.00 12.62 -1.31
N GLU A 318 -4.03 12.42 -0.49
CA GLU A 318 -4.36 13.31 0.62
C GLU A 318 -3.23 13.37 1.64
N LEU A 319 -2.75 12.21 2.10
CA LEU A 319 -1.61 12.15 3.03
C LEU A 319 -0.37 12.83 2.45
N TYR A 320 -0.07 12.62 1.16
CA TYR A 320 1.07 13.25 0.50
C TYR A 320 1.01 14.77 0.57
N PHE A 321 -0.13 15.38 0.16
CA PHE A 321 -0.25 16.83 0.12
C PHE A 321 -0.33 17.45 1.52
N SER A 322 -1.03 16.83 2.46
CA SER A 322 -1.11 17.28 3.84
C SER A 322 0.28 17.24 4.52
N THR A 323 1.04 16.15 4.29
CA THR A 323 2.42 16.04 4.80
C THR A 323 3.36 17.06 4.15
N LEU A 324 3.25 17.27 2.83
CA LEU A 324 4.03 18.28 2.11
C LEU A 324 3.77 19.68 2.66
N GLN A 325 2.51 20.00 2.95
CA GLN A 325 2.13 21.26 3.57
C GLN A 325 2.74 21.40 4.97
N ALA A 326 2.64 20.34 5.81
CA ALA A 326 3.22 20.33 7.15
C ALA A 326 4.74 20.54 7.13
N ILE A 327 5.47 19.86 6.23
CA ILE A 327 6.91 20.02 6.05
C ILE A 327 7.26 21.47 5.66
N ARG A 328 6.49 22.09 4.76
CA ARG A 328 6.74 23.45 4.29
C ARG A 328 6.46 24.52 5.34
N LEU A 329 5.46 24.28 6.20
CA LEU A 329 5.13 25.19 7.32
C LEU A 329 6.17 25.10 8.45
N GLY A 330 6.82 23.95 8.61
CA GLY A 330 7.82 23.70 9.66
C GLY A 330 7.21 23.24 10.99
N PRO A 331 8.04 22.67 11.89
CA PRO A 331 7.59 22.02 13.12
C PRO A 331 6.98 22.96 14.18
N GLU A 332 7.24 24.27 14.07
CA GLU A 332 6.72 25.26 15.01
C GLU A 332 5.29 25.73 14.64
N HIS A 333 4.78 25.37 13.46
CA HIS A 333 3.46 25.74 13.00
C HIS A 333 2.62 24.49 12.90
N SER A 334 1.63 24.35 13.81
CA SER A 334 0.57 23.38 13.62
C SER A 334 -0.17 23.69 12.31
N ILE A 335 -0.60 22.67 11.58
CA ILE A 335 -1.40 22.87 10.37
C ILE A 335 -2.63 23.67 10.77
N ASP A 336 -2.72 24.92 10.30
CA ASP A 336 -3.89 25.75 10.52
C ASP A 336 -4.99 25.36 9.53
N TRP A 337 -5.89 24.51 9.98
CA TRP A 337 -7.07 24.10 9.22
C TRP A 337 -8.13 25.20 9.08
N SER A 338 -7.92 26.38 9.69
CA SER A 338 -8.91 27.46 9.67
C SER A 338 -9.28 27.89 8.25
N GLN A 339 -8.33 27.86 7.32
CA GLN A 339 -8.60 28.19 5.93
C GLN A 339 -9.41 27.08 5.25
N THR A 340 -9.03 25.81 5.43
CA THR A 340 -9.79 24.66 4.89
C THR A 340 -11.23 24.63 5.41
N ILE A 341 -11.42 24.90 6.71
CA ILE A 341 -12.75 25.00 7.31
C ILE A 341 -13.55 26.10 6.63
N LYS A 342 -12.97 27.29 6.45
CA LYS A 342 -13.64 28.42 5.79
C LYS A 342 -14.00 28.09 4.35
N ASP A 343 -13.08 27.55 3.59
CA ASP A 343 -13.28 27.22 2.17
C ASP A 343 -14.42 26.19 2.02
N ASN A 344 -14.40 25.11 2.81
CA ASN A 344 -15.45 24.10 2.80
C ASN A 344 -16.81 24.65 3.27
N GLN A 345 -16.81 25.53 4.27
CA GLN A 345 -18.05 26.22 4.73
C GLN A 345 -18.58 27.18 3.67
N GLU A 346 -17.75 27.98 3.02
CA GLU A 346 -18.15 28.92 1.98
C GLU A 346 -18.70 28.22 0.74
N GLU A 347 -18.06 27.14 0.30
CA GLU A 347 -18.55 26.29 -0.79
C GLU A 347 -19.95 25.75 -0.45
N ALA A 348 -20.09 25.07 0.69
CA ALA A 348 -21.36 24.51 1.14
C ALA A 348 -22.45 25.57 1.32
N LEU A 349 -22.12 26.71 1.93
CA LEU A 349 -23.06 27.82 2.18
C LEU A 349 -23.57 28.40 0.86
N THR A 350 -22.69 28.53 -0.13
CA THR A 350 -23.07 29.06 -1.46
C THR A 350 -24.12 28.15 -2.10
N GLU A 351 -23.91 26.84 -2.08
CA GLU A 351 -24.86 25.88 -2.65
C GLU A 351 -26.18 25.82 -1.84
N LEU A 352 -26.12 25.89 -0.50
CA LEU A 352 -27.31 25.96 0.36
C LEU A 352 -28.15 27.20 0.10
N CYS A 353 -27.53 28.36 -0.08
CA CYS A 353 -28.22 29.60 -0.43
C CYS A 353 -28.85 29.53 -1.83
N ARG A 354 -28.18 28.89 -2.81
CA ARG A 354 -28.74 28.61 -4.15
C ARG A 354 -29.98 27.70 -4.08
N ALA A 355 -29.97 26.75 -3.15
CA ALA A 355 -31.10 25.87 -2.88
C ALA A 355 -32.25 26.56 -2.10
N GLY A 356 -32.14 27.87 -1.83
CA GLY A 356 -33.18 28.68 -1.18
C GLY A 356 -33.17 28.63 0.36
N ILE A 357 -32.12 28.08 0.98
CA ILE A 357 -31.98 27.99 2.43
C ILE A 357 -31.38 29.30 2.96
N LYS A 358 -32.02 29.87 3.98
CA LYS A 358 -31.54 31.12 4.61
C LYS A 358 -30.23 30.88 5.35
N LYS A 359 -29.25 31.76 5.12
CA LYS A 359 -27.91 31.72 5.75
C LYS A 359 -27.96 31.60 7.26
N GLU A 360 -28.88 32.34 7.90
CA GLU A 360 -29.02 32.37 9.37
C GLU A 360 -29.37 30.98 9.93
N ARG A 361 -30.22 30.21 9.23
CA ARG A 361 -30.60 28.85 9.62
C ARG A 361 -29.39 27.89 9.53
N VAL A 362 -28.60 28.02 8.47
CA VAL A 362 -27.39 27.22 8.27
C VAL A 362 -26.37 27.49 9.39
N LEU A 363 -26.06 28.75 9.63
CA LEU A 363 -25.11 29.16 10.66
C LEU A 363 -25.56 28.78 12.07
N ALA A 364 -26.88 28.82 12.34
CA ALA A 364 -27.45 28.38 13.62
C ALA A 364 -27.22 26.87 13.84
N LEU A 365 -27.43 26.06 12.80
CA LEU A 365 -27.13 24.61 12.85
C LEU A 365 -25.62 24.34 13.04
N TRP A 366 -24.77 25.00 12.26
CA TRP A 366 -23.32 24.78 12.28
C TRP A 366 -22.65 25.19 13.60
N LYS A 367 -23.26 26.03 14.42
CA LYS A 367 -22.79 26.31 15.80
C LYS A 367 -22.72 25.07 16.68
N ASN A 368 -23.54 24.05 16.37
CA ASN A 368 -23.56 22.78 17.08
C ASN A 368 -22.53 21.78 16.53
N PHE A 369 -21.90 22.06 15.38
CA PHE A 369 -20.91 21.20 14.80
C PHE A 369 -19.53 21.53 15.36
N LYS A 370 -18.63 20.52 15.36
CA LYS A 370 -17.22 20.68 15.73
C LYS A 370 -16.39 21.01 14.49
N ASP A 371 -15.27 21.69 14.67
CA ASP A 371 -14.36 22.05 13.58
C ASP A 371 -13.90 20.84 12.76
N GLN A 372 -13.65 19.71 13.44
CA GLN A 372 -13.30 18.43 12.81
C GLN A 372 -14.30 17.96 11.74
N TYR A 373 -15.58 18.30 11.87
CA TYR A 373 -16.59 17.98 10.86
C TYR A 373 -16.31 18.70 9.54
N PHE A 374 -15.94 19.97 9.60
CA PHE A 374 -15.65 20.79 8.41
C PHE A 374 -14.29 20.46 7.78
N ILE A 375 -13.36 19.88 8.54
CA ILE A 375 -12.08 19.41 8.03
C ILE A 375 -12.26 18.09 7.26
N LYS A 376 -13.04 17.15 7.82
CA LYS A 376 -13.21 15.80 7.27
C LYS A 376 -14.16 15.71 6.08
N ASN A 377 -15.03 16.69 5.89
CA ASN A 377 -16.05 16.68 4.85
C ASN A 377 -15.81 17.82 3.83
N SER A 378 -15.92 17.49 2.55
CA SER A 378 -15.87 18.48 1.47
C SER A 378 -17.10 19.41 1.49
N GLY A 379 -17.02 20.58 0.85
CA GLY A 379 -18.14 21.50 0.74
C GLY A 379 -19.42 20.85 0.19
N ASN A 380 -19.29 19.95 -0.78
CA ASN A 380 -20.41 19.18 -1.33
C ASN A 380 -21.04 18.21 -0.32
N GLN A 381 -20.23 17.53 0.50
CA GLN A 381 -20.74 16.66 1.57
C GLN A 381 -21.43 17.46 2.65
N ILE A 382 -20.83 18.57 3.08
CA ILE A 382 -21.42 19.51 4.05
C ILE A 382 -22.75 20.06 3.54
N PHE A 383 -22.83 20.44 2.26
CA PHE A 383 -24.08 20.83 1.62
C PHE A 383 -25.13 19.71 1.73
N TRP A 384 -24.79 18.50 1.30
CA TRP A 384 -25.72 17.39 1.30
C TRP A 384 -26.20 17.02 2.71
N HIS A 385 -25.32 16.91 3.69
CA HIS A 385 -25.66 16.65 5.09
C HIS A 385 -26.55 17.77 5.65
N THR A 386 -26.12 19.04 5.52
CA THR A 386 -26.81 20.19 6.08
C THR A 386 -28.21 20.36 5.50
N ASN A 387 -28.36 20.21 4.18
CA ASN A 387 -29.66 20.32 3.50
C ASN A 387 -30.67 19.29 4.06
N ASN A 388 -30.24 18.05 4.27
CA ASN A 388 -31.10 17.00 4.81
C ASN A 388 -31.36 17.13 6.31
N ILE A 389 -30.35 17.56 7.10
CA ILE A 389 -30.54 17.84 8.54
C ILE A 389 -31.54 18.99 8.76
N LEU A 390 -31.50 20.05 7.94
CA LEU A 390 -32.45 21.16 8.05
C LEU A 390 -33.88 20.79 7.66
N ALA A 391 -34.06 19.72 6.88
CA ALA A 391 -35.38 19.14 6.54
C ALA A 391 -35.83 18.08 7.56
N TYR A 392 -34.92 17.63 8.44
CA TYR A 392 -35.19 16.61 9.46
C TYR A 392 -36.00 17.22 10.64
N ASP A 393 -36.99 16.49 11.12
CA ASP A 393 -37.76 16.83 12.31
C ASP A 393 -37.31 16.01 13.52
N PRO A 394 -36.54 16.58 14.47
CA PRO A 394 -36.08 15.90 15.65
C PRO A 394 -37.18 15.37 16.58
N ALA A 395 -38.40 15.90 16.47
CA ALA A 395 -39.53 15.46 17.30
C ALA A 395 -40.06 14.08 16.94
N THR A 396 -39.78 13.61 15.72
CA THR A 396 -40.22 12.28 15.27
C THR A 396 -39.42 11.12 15.88
N ASN A 397 -38.24 11.37 16.45
CA ASN A 397 -37.27 10.37 16.92
C ASN A 397 -36.90 9.30 15.87
N VAL A 398 -37.19 9.51 14.58
CA VAL A 398 -36.82 8.63 13.49
C VAL A 398 -35.41 9.01 13.03
N PRO A 399 -34.43 8.10 13.01
CA PRO A 399 -33.09 8.39 12.52
C PRO A 399 -33.09 8.90 11.06
N LEU A 400 -32.26 9.87 10.74
CA LEU A 400 -31.99 10.25 9.37
C LEU A 400 -30.89 9.32 8.82
N VAL A 401 -31.22 8.53 7.81
CA VAL A 401 -30.31 7.58 7.16
C VAL A 401 -30.25 7.92 5.69
N LEU A 402 -29.11 8.39 5.22
CA LEU A 402 -28.89 8.84 3.85
C LEU A 402 -27.84 7.99 3.15
N PHE A 403 -28.08 7.70 1.87
CA PHE A 403 -27.08 7.09 1.01
C PHE A 403 -26.75 8.05 -0.14
N GLY A 404 -25.46 8.29 -0.35
CA GLY A 404 -24.90 9.12 -1.40
C GLY A 404 -23.83 8.39 -2.21
N GLN A 405 -23.55 8.91 -3.40
CA GLN A 405 -22.34 8.52 -4.13
C GLN A 405 -21.23 9.48 -3.76
N SER A 406 -20.14 8.96 -3.24
CA SER A 406 -18.96 9.78 -3.00
C SER A 406 -18.36 10.19 -4.35
N THR A 407 -18.25 11.50 -4.60
CA THR A 407 -17.69 12.05 -5.84
C THR A 407 -16.21 11.75 -6.03
N ASN A 408 -15.48 11.47 -4.95
CA ASN A 408 -14.03 11.29 -4.96
C ASN A 408 -13.54 9.93 -4.40
N LYS A 409 -14.45 9.03 -4.00
CA LYS A 409 -14.08 7.76 -3.34
C LYS A 409 -14.82 6.60 -4.01
N ILE A 410 -14.17 5.45 -4.18
CA ILE A 410 -14.90 4.20 -4.44
C ILE A 410 -15.69 3.87 -3.18
N GLY A 411 -16.96 3.54 -3.37
CA GLY A 411 -17.87 3.17 -2.30
C GLY A 411 -19.14 4.01 -2.32
N THR A 412 -20.08 3.56 -1.53
CA THR A 412 -21.33 4.26 -1.26
C THR A 412 -21.20 4.94 0.08
N GLU A 413 -21.45 6.23 0.14
CA GLU A 413 -21.48 6.98 1.38
C GLU A 413 -22.80 6.72 2.09
N LEU A 414 -22.72 6.34 3.37
CA LEU A 414 -23.85 6.25 4.29
C LEU A 414 -23.66 7.33 5.36
N PHE A 415 -24.61 8.23 5.49
CA PHE A 415 -24.65 9.21 6.55
C PHE A 415 -25.82 8.95 7.48
N ILE A 416 -25.54 8.96 8.80
CA ILE A 416 -26.55 8.74 9.86
C ILE A 416 -26.52 9.92 10.80
N TYR A 417 -27.72 10.53 10.99
CA TYR A 417 -27.94 11.61 11.95
C TYR A 417 -29.07 11.21 12.89
N THR A 418 -28.79 11.07 14.18
CA THR A 418 -29.77 10.71 15.20
C THR A 418 -29.22 11.02 16.59
N ARG A 419 -30.06 10.94 17.63
CA ARG A 419 -29.59 11.06 19.02
C ARG A 419 -28.61 9.95 19.37
N ASP A 420 -27.54 10.32 20.09
CA ASP A 420 -26.56 9.35 20.55
C ASP A 420 -27.13 8.47 21.65
N TYR A 421 -26.82 7.18 21.57
CA TYR A 421 -27.05 6.20 22.63
C TYR A 421 -25.96 5.13 22.66
N THR A 422 -25.70 4.56 23.83
CA THR A 422 -24.65 3.55 24.01
C THR A 422 -24.84 2.36 23.11
N GLY A 423 -23.84 2.07 22.26
CA GLY A 423 -23.82 0.90 21.36
C GLY A 423 -24.40 1.12 19.98
N ILE A 424 -24.75 2.37 19.63
CA ILE A 424 -25.28 2.69 18.30
C ILE A 424 -24.32 2.29 17.17
N PHE A 425 -23.03 2.54 17.31
CA PHE A 425 -22.01 2.14 16.34
C PHE A 425 -21.98 0.62 16.15
N CYS A 426 -21.94 -0.13 17.26
CA CYS A 426 -21.96 -1.60 17.21
C CYS A 426 -23.21 -2.13 16.48
N ARG A 427 -24.35 -1.50 16.69
CA ARG A 427 -25.61 -1.85 16.01
C ARG A 427 -25.56 -1.58 14.52
N ILE A 428 -25.09 -0.40 14.09
CA ILE A 428 -24.93 -0.05 12.68
C ILE A 428 -24.02 -1.06 11.99
N VAL A 429 -22.84 -1.30 12.56
CA VAL A 429 -21.86 -2.24 12.04
C VAL A 429 -22.44 -3.66 11.93
N SER A 430 -23.12 -4.16 12.98
CA SER A 430 -23.72 -5.49 12.99
C SER A 430 -24.75 -5.66 11.88
N ILE A 431 -25.56 -4.63 11.64
CA ILE A 431 -26.56 -4.64 10.55
C ILE A 431 -25.86 -4.71 9.18
N LEU A 432 -24.87 -3.84 8.93
CA LEU A 432 -24.13 -3.78 7.67
C LEU A 432 -23.45 -5.11 7.36
N VAL A 433 -22.70 -5.65 8.32
CA VAL A 433 -22.00 -6.93 8.19
C VAL A 433 -22.97 -8.10 7.94
N SER A 434 -24.13 -8.13 8.63
CA SER A 434 -25.15 -9.17 8.42
C SER A 434 -25.71 -9.22 6.98
N LYS A 435 -25.61 -8.10 6.28
CA LYS A 435 -26.03 -7.97 4.86
C LYS A 435 -24.87 -8.16 3.87
N GLY A 436 -23.69 -8.53 4.37
CA GLY A 436 -22.51 -8.73 3.55
C GLY A 436 -21.94 -7.44 2.96
N ILE A 437 -22.14 -6.33 3.66
CA ILE A 437 -21.57 -5.02 3.32
C ILE A 437 -20.29 -4.86 4.11
N SER A 438 -19.22 -4.47 3.41
CA SER A 438 -17.92 -4.14 4.00
C SER A 438 -17.82 -2.64 4.23
N ILE A 439 -17.24 -2.26 5.37
CA ILE A 439 -16.96 -0.86 5.73
C ILE A 439 -15.49 -0.62 5.44
N LEU A 440 -15.17 0.40 4.64
CA LEU A 440 -13.79 0.81 4.36
C LEU A 440 -13.32 1.89 5.34
N GLU A 441 -14.21 2.79 5.69
CA GLU A 441 -13.94 3.93 6.55
C GLU A 441 -15.18 4.27 7.36
N ALA A 442 -15.00 4.64 8.61
CA ALA A 442 -16.04 5.20 9.45
C ALA A 442 -15.54 6.46 10.16
N SER A 443 -16.25 7.55 10.02
CA SER A 443 -16.04 8.79 10.76
C SER A 443 -17.17 8.95 11.76
N ILE A 444 -16.85 8.90 13.03
CA ILE A 444 -17.80 8.92 14.13
C ILE A 444 -17.71 10.29 14.79
N MET A 445 -18.77 11.06 14.75
CA MET A 445 -18.76 12.41 15.28
C MET A 445 -20.04 12.71 16.05
N ASN A 446 -19.87 13.38 17.19
CA ASN A 446 -20.98 13.89 17.96
C ASN A 446 -21.04 15.41 17.84
N SER A 447 -22.24 15.95 17.57
CA SER A 447 -22.54 17.37 17.71
C SER A 447 -22.58 17.79 19.18
N LYS A 448 -22.54 19.08 19.43
CA LYS A 448 -22.60 19.65 20.80
C LYS A 448 -23.94 19.41 21.50
N ASP A 449 -24.98 19.12 20.76
CA ASP A 449 -26.35 18.84 21.22
C ASP A 449 -26.67 17.34 21.29
N ASN A 450 -25.63 16.50 21.31
CA ASN A 450 -25.69 15.05 21.51
C ASN A 450 -26.40 14.28 20.38
N PHE A 451 -26.25 14.75 19.13
CA PHE A 451 -26.57 13.97 17.94
C PHE A 451 -25.31 13.38 17.35
N ILE A 452 -25.36 12.15 16.87
CA ILE A 452 -24.33 11.56 16.04
C ILE A 452 -24.43 12.08 14.60
N MET A 453 -23.29 12.24 13.96
CA MET A 453 -23.12 12.57 12.54
C MET A 453 -22.13 11.58 11.95
N ASP A 454 -22.56 10.31 11.90
CA ASP A 454 -21.67 9.22 11.50
C ASP A 454 -21.71 9.03 9.99
N THR A 455 -20.53 8.99 9.39
CA THR A 455 -20.35 8.76 7.96
C THR A 455 -19.56 7.47 7.75
N PHE A 456 -20.07 6.60 6.88
CA PHE A 456 -19.44 5.33 6.52
C PHE A 456 -19.22 5.27 5.02
N ILE A 457 -18.08 4.77 4.58
CA ILE A 457 -17.82 4.42 3.19
C ILE A 457 -17.98 2.91 3.04
N LEU A 458 -18.95 2.50 2.25
CA LEU A 458 -19.43 1.13 2.13
C LEU A 458 -19.16 0.55 0.75
N VAL A 459 -18.79 -0.73 0.72
CA VAL A 459 -18.64 -1.51 -0.51
C VAL A 459 -19.35 -2.87 -0.39
N ASP A 460 -19.66 -3.47 -1.54
CA ASP A 460 -20.16 -4.85 -1.58
C ASP A 460 -19.00 -5.86 -1.42
N ARG A 461 -19.32 -7.16 -1.38
CA ARG A 461 -18.32 -8.25 -1.26
C ARG A 461 -17.28 -8.29 -2.40
N GLN A 462 -17.53 -7.61 -3.51
CA GLN A 462 -16.62 -7.48 -4.64
C GLN A 462 -15.83 -6.16 -4.60
N GLY A 463 -15.92 -5.38 -3.52
CA GLY A 463 -15.23 -4.09 -3.37
C GLY A 463 -15.82 -2.96 -4.23
N ARG A 464 -17.06 -3.08 -4.70
CA ARG A 464 -17.73 -2.10 -5.55
C ARG A 464 -18.76 -1.28 -4.77
N SER A 465 -19.08 -0.09 -5.24
CA SER A 465 -20.19 0.71 -4.72
C SER A 465 -21.50 -0.05 -4.77
N LEU A 466 -22.38 0.22 -3.80
CA LEU A 466 -23.67 -0.46 -3.70
C LEU A 466 -24.60 -0.01 -4.83
N SER A 467 -25.28 -0.96 -5.46
CA SER A 467 -26.33 -0.68 -6.43
C SER A 467 -27.61 -0.19 -5.75
N HIS A 468 -28.45 0.54 -6.49
CA HIS A 468 -29.70 1.12 -5.96
C HIS A 468 -30.63 0.06 -5.34
N ASP A 469 -30.70 -1.13 -5.94
CA ASP A 469 -31.50 -2.27 -5.46
C ASP A 469 -31.04 -2.80 -4.11
N LYS A 470 -29.78 -2.61 -3.73
CA LYS A 470 -29.24 -2.96 -2.41
C LYS A 470 -29.44 -1.83 -1.40
N ILE A 471 -29.39 -0.58 -1.84
CA ILE A 471 -29.50 0.61 -0.97
C ILE A 471 -30.88 0.71 -0.34
N VAL A 472 -31.95 0.61 -1.13
CA VAL A 472 -33.33 0.82 -0.63
C VAL A 472 -33.72 -0.20 0.47
N PRO A 473 -33.49 -1.51 0.32
CA PRO A 473 -33.74 -2.46 1.40
C PRO A 473 -32.83 -2.22 2.63
N LEU A 474 -31.55 -1.89 2.40
CA LEU A 474 -30.59 -1.64 3.48
C LEU A 474 -30.99 -0.44 4.32
N GLN A 475 -31.43 0.65 3.69
CA GLN A 475 -31.92 1.86 4.38
C GLN A 475 -33.09 1.52 5.32
N LYS A 476 -34.07 0.73 4.84
CA LYS A 476 -35.21 0.31 5.66
C LYS A 476 -34.76 -0.55 6.87
N ILE A 477 -33.81 -1.46 6.66
CA ILE A 477 -33.32 -2.35 7.72
C ILE A 477 -32.54 -1.52 8.76
N LEU A 478 -31.72 -0.55 8.34
CA LEU A 478 -31.01 0.35 9.23
C LEU A 478 -31.98 1.19 10.05
N LEU A 479 -32.98 1.80 9.40
CA LEU A 479 -34.02 2.58 10.10
C LEU A 479 -34.72 1.75 11.16
N MET A 480 -35.21 0.55 10.81
CA MET A 480 -35.89 -0.36 11.75
C MET A 480 -34.97 -0.78 12.90
N GLY A 481 -33.71 -1.09 12.59
CA GLY A 481 -32.75 -1.53 13.58
C GLY A 481 -32.30 -0.42 14.54
N LEU A 482 -32.30 0.83 14.10
CA LEU A 482 -31.95 1.99 14.93
C LEU A 482 -33.12 2.48 15.79
N ILE A 483 -34.38 2.30 15.34
CA ILE A 483 -35.58 2.62 16.11
C ILE A 483 -35.80 1.57 17.20
N ASN A 484 -35.67 0.28 16.88
CA ASN A 484 -35.97 -0.83 17.79
C ASN A 484 -34.69 -1.33 18.47
N THR A 485 -34.24 -0.64 19.50
CA THR A 485 -33.01 -0.95 20.23
C THR A 485 -33.06 -2.27 21.02
N GLU A 486 -34.25 -2.81 21.30
CA GLU A 486 -34.44 -4.08 22.04
C GLU A 486 -34.21 -5.33 21.18
N HIS A 487 -34.22 -5.22 19.84
CA HIS A 487 -33.93 -6.37 18.99
C HIS A 487 -32.49 -6.85 19.15
N PRO A 488 -32.27 -8.17 19.28
CA PRO A 488 -30.93 -8.72 19.39
C PRO A 488 -30.12 -8.40 18.13
N LEU A 489 -28.82 -8.16 18.32
CA LEU A 489 -27.91 -7.91 17.21
C LEU A 489 -27.86 -9.13 16.27
N PRO A 490 -27.79 -8.93 14.95
CA PRO A 490 -27.64 -10.01 13.99
C PRO A 490 -26.40 -10.86 14.32
N LYS A 491 -26.53 -12.20 14.21
CA LYS A 491 -25.37 -13.08 14.41
C LYS A 491 -24.38 -12.93 13.25
N PRO A 492 -23.06 -12.99 13.55
CA PRO A 492 -22.03 -13.01 12.50
C PRO A 492 -22.22 -14.17 11.52
N VAL A 493 -21.85 -13.97 10.27
CA VAL A 493 -21.82 -15.03 9.26
C VAL A 493 -20.63 -15.95 9.55
N PRO A 494 -20.77 -17.30 9.47
CA PRO A 494 -19.65 -18.21 9.70
C PRO A 494 -18.50 -18.02 8.73
N LEU A 495 -17.27 -18.26 9.19
CA LEU A 495 -16.06 -18.18 8.40
C LEU A 495 -16.07 -19.24 7.27
N SER A 496 -15.65 -18.88 6.08
CA SER A 496 -15.47 -19.87 5.00
C SER A 496 -14.28 -20.78 5.31
N LYS A 497 -14.36 -22.07 4.91
CA LYS A 497 -13.28 -23.06 5.10
C LYS A 497 -11.92 -22.60 4.56
N LYS A 498 -11.90 -21.68 3.60
CA LYS A 498 -10.69 -21.12 3.00
C LYS A 498 -9.88 -20.30 4.03
N PHE A 499 -10.54 -19.59 4.93
CA PHE A 499 -9.88 -18.74 5.93
C PHE A 499 -9.40 -19.53 7.16
N GLN A 500 -9.97 -20.72 7.43
CA GLN A 500 -9.59 -21.55 8.59
C GLN A 500 -8.14 -22.08 8.57
N GLN A 501 -7.48 -22.04 7.41
CA GLN A 501 -6.09 -22.54 7.27
C GLN A 501 -5.03 -21.49 7.68
N PHE A 502 -5.42 -20.22 7.84
CA PHE A 502 -4.48 -19.16 8.20
C PHE A 502 -4.43 -18.97 9.71
N LYS A 503 -3.22 -18.99 10.28
CA LYS A 503 -2.96 -18.70 11.68
C LYS A 503 -2.27 -17.35 11.81
N ILE A 504 -3.07 -16.29 11.93
CA ILE A 504 -2.58 -14.94 12.16
C ILE A 504 -2.67 -14.67 13.66
N LYS A 505 -1.54 -14.31 14.27
CA LYS A 505 -1.51 -13.91 15.68
C LYS A 505 -2.19 -12.54 15.81
N SER A 506 -3.22 -12.47 16.61
CA SER A 506 -3.88 -11.20 16.94
C SER A 506 -2.95 -10.29 17.75
N VAL A 507 -2.86 -9.02 17.33
CA VAL A 507 -2.04 -7.99 17.98
C VAL A 507 -2.92 -6.77 18.22
N VAL A 508 -2.83 -6.20 19.41
CA VAL A 508 -3.46 -4.94 19.80
C VAL A 508 -2.34 -4.02 20.27
N GLN A 509 -2.13 -2.92 19.56
CA GLN A 509 -1.03 -2.00 19.82
C GLN A 509 -1.56 -0.58 19.98
N PHE A 510 -1.20 0.08 21.08
CA PHE A 510 -1.44 1.51 21.25
C PHE A 510 -0.27 2.29 20.66
N LEU A 511 -0.60 3.37 19.94
CA LEU A 511 0.39 4.24 19.31
C LEU A 511 0.70 5.41 20.23
N ASP A 512 1.97 5.63 20.48
CA ASP A 512 2.45 6.83 21.17
C ASP A 512 2.63 7.95 20.16
N ILE A 513 1.53 8.70 19.91
CA ILE A 513 1.54 9.88 19.05
C ILE A 513 1.76 11.11 19.94
N LYS A 514 2.77 11.92 19.61
CA LYS A 514 3.06 13.15 20.34
C LYS A 514 1.86 14.10 20.31
N GLY A 515 1.46 14.62 21.48
CA GLY A 515 0.30 15.51 21.59
C GLY A 515 -1.06 14.81 21.67
N ALA A 516 -1.14 13.48 21.61
CA ALA A 516 -2.39 12.73 21.74
C ALA A 516 -3.08 12.98 23.10
N ASP A 517 -2.31 13.17 24.17
CA ASP A 517 -2.84 13.50 25.50
C ASP A 517 -3.54 14.87 25.54
N GLU A 518 -3.09 15.83 24.73
CA GLU A 518 -3.66 17.17 24.64
C GLU A 518 -5.01 17.16 23.90
N THR A 519 -5.18 16.25 22.94
CA THR A 519 -6.46 16.12 22.19
C THR A 519 -7.48 15.24 22.87
N GLY A 520 -7.09 14.51 23.93
CA GLY A 520 -7.96 13.56 24.61
C GLY A 520 -8.25 12.28 23.83
N VAL A 521 -7.44 11.95 22.83
CA VAL A 521 -7.63 10.79 21.94
C VAL A 521 -6.47 9.81 22.08
N THR A 522 -6.79 8.51 22.16
CA THR A 522 -5.83 7.41 22.12
C THR A 522 -5.97 6.68 20.79
N HIS A 523 -4.86 6.42 20.11
CA HIS A 523 -4.85 5.65 18.87
C HIS A 523 -4.48 4.19 19.17
N VAL A 524 -5.28 3.25 18.62
CA VAL A 524 -5.05 1.80 18.77
C VAL A 524 -5.13 1.13 17.41
N GLU A 525 -4.17 0.26 17.12
CA GLU A 525 -4.18 -0.62 15.96
C GLU A 525 -4.50 -2.05 16.40
N ILE A 526 -5.41 -2.70 15.67
CA ILE A 526 -5.82 -4.09 15.88
C ILE A 526 -5.53 -4.86 14.62
N SER A 527 -4.59 -5.79 14.69
CA SER A 527 -4.22 -6.67 13.57
C SER A 527 -4.64 -8.09 13.90
N THR A 528 -5.46 -8.71 13.05
CA THR A 528 -5.98 -10.06 13.27
C THR A 528 -6.43 -10.71 11.96
N LEU A 529 -6.88 -11.96 12.00
CA LEU A 529 -7.49 -12.64 10.85
C LEU A 529 -8.83 -11.96 10.50
N ASP A 530 -8.99 -11.53 9.23
CA ASP A 530 -10.26 -10.97 8.75
C ASP A 530 -11.36 -12.03 8.72
N ARG A 531 -12.52 -11.65 9.23
CA ARG A 531 -13.69 -12.53 9.28
C ARG A 531 -15.00 -11.75 9.41
N PRO A 532 -16.10 -12.32 8.93
CA PRO A 532 -17.41 -11.71 9.11
C PRO A 532 -17.75 -11.49 10.58
N GLY A 533 -18.09 -10.26 10.95
CA GLY A 533 -18.44 -9.89 12.31
C GLY A 533 -17.27 -9.43 13.19
N LEU A 534 -16.04 -9.41 12.68
CA LEU A 534 -14.87 -8.92 13.40
C LEU A 534 -15.07 -7.50 13.95
N LEU A 535 -15.48 -6.57 13.10
CA LEU A 535 -15.71 -5.18 13.51
C LEU A 535 -16.85 -5.05 14.54
N ALA A 536 -17.88 -5.88 14.44
CA ALA A 536 -18.95 -5.94 15.43
C ALA A 536 -18.43 -6.47 16.78
N LEU A 537 -17.54 -7.48 16.78
CA LEU A 537 -16.88 -7.98 17.98
C LEU A 537 -16.02 -6.89 18.61
N ILE A 538 -15.14 -6.25 17.84
CA ILE A 538 -14.27 -5.16 18.30
C ILE A 538 -15.12 -4.04 18.93
N SER A 539 -16.19 -3.64 18.24
CA SER A 539 -17.12 -2.61 18.75
C SER A 539 -17.79 -3.01 20.05
N SER A 540 -18.15 -4.31 20.21
CA SER A 540 -18.76 -4.82 21.44
C SER A 540 -17.78 -4.79 22.62
N VAL A 541 -16.48 -5.01 22.37
CA VAL A 541 -15.44 -4.90 23.41
C VAL A 541 -15.25 -3.45 23.81
N PHE A 542 -15.17 -2.51 22.88
CA PHE A 542 -15.12 -1.08 23.20
C PHE A 542 -16.31 -0.65 24.06
N GLN A 543 -17.52 -1.07 23.68
CA GLN A 543 -18.73 -0.80 24.48
C GLN A 543 -18.63 -1.36 25.90
N LYS A 544 -18.19 -2.61 26.08
CA LYS A 544 -18.03 -3.25 27.39
C LYS A 544 -17.00 -2.50 28.25
N CYS A 545 -15.92 -2.03 27.65
CA CYS A 545 -14.89 -1.25 28.31
C CYS A 545 -15.27 0.23 28.50
N ARG A 546 -16.46 0.66 28.08
CA ARG A 546 -16.95 2.06 28.12
C ARG A 546 -16.02 3.01 27.35
N ILE A 547 -15.56 2.57 26.18
CA ILE A 547 -14.71 3.34 25.30
C ILE A 547 -15.56 3.94 24.18
N ASN A 548 -15.35 5.22 23.92
CA ASN A 548 -15.96 5.93 22.80
C ASN A 548 -15.06 5.80 21.58
N ILE A 549 -15.65 5.53 20.42
CA ILE A 549 -14.95 5.51 19.13
C ILE A 549 -15.14 6.88 18.50
N ASN A 550 -14.05 7.55 18.15
CA ASN A 550 -14.05 8.87 17.50
C ASN A 550 -13.82 8.77 15.99
N ALA A 551 -13.01 7.79 15.58
CA ALA A 551 -12.81 7.43 14.17
C ALA A 551 -12.38 5.97 14.05
N ALA A 552 -12.69 5.36 12.92
CA ALA A 552 -12.22 4.03 12.58
C ALA A 552 -11.75 3.99 11.13
N ARG A 553 -10.62 3.36 10.88
CA ARG A 553 -10.07 3.07 9.58
C ARG A 553 -9.97 1.57 9.43
N ILE A 554 -10.69 0.99 8.50
CA ILE A 554 -10.80 -0.45 8.31
C ILE A 554 -10.01 -0.85 7.08
N ALA A 555 -8.93 -1.56 7.29
CA ALA A 555 -8.03 -1.97 6.22
C ALA A 555 -7.91 -3.50 6.19
N THR A 556 -8.57 -4.14 5.24
CA THR A 556 -8.43 -5.57 4.99
C THR A 556 -7.48 -5.81 3.84
N THR A 557 -6.48 -6.65 4.08
CA THR A 557 -5.47 -7.02 3.10
C THR A 557 -5.37 -8.55 3.06
N GLY A 558 -5.99 -9.14 2.04
CA GLY A 558 -6.11 -10.59 1.92
C GLY A 558 -6.93 -11.21 3.06
N GLU A 559 -6.27 -12.01 3.90
CA GLU A 559 -6.86 -12.64 5.09
C GLU A 559 -6.62 -11.85 6.38
N ARG A 560 -5.94 -10.72 6.34
CA ARG A 560 -5.57 -9.90 7.50
C ARG A 560 -6.38 -8.62 7.55
N ALA A 561 -6.99 -8.37 8.68
CA ALA A 561 -7.56 -7.08 9.04
C ALA A 561 -6.53 -6.30 9.87
N ASP A 562 -6.24 -5.08 9.45
CA ASP A 562 -5.37 -4.12 10.13
C ASP A 562 -6.18 -2.84 10.38
N ASP A 563 -6.96 -2.85 11.46
CA ASP A 563 -7.92 -1.80 11.76
C ASP A 563 -7.33 -0.78 12.74
N GLY A 564 -7.39 0.49 12.38
CA GLY A 564 -6.98 1.61 13.22
C GLY A 564 -8.18 2.32 13.84
N PHE A 565 -8.12 2.60 15.13
CA PHE A 565 -9.18 3.33 15.84
C PHE A 565 -8.59 4.52 16.60
N SER A 566 -9.30 5.64 16.53
CA SER A 566 -9.12 6.77 17.42
C SER A 566 -10.20 6.69 18.47
N ILE A 567 -9.80 6.53 19.75
CA ILE A 567 -10.71 6.24 20.86
C ILE A 567 -10.49 7.19 22.04
N SER A 568 -11.52 7.35 22.88
CA SER A 568 -11.46 8.08 24.13
C SER A 568 -12.22 7.32 25.23
N ASN A 569 -11.95 7.63 26.50
CA ASN A 569 -12.75 7.08 27.59
C ASN A 569 -14.15 7.74 27.64
N HIS A 570 -14.99 7.28 28.55
CA HIS A 570 -16.36 7.78 28.74
C HIS A 570 -16.44 9.28 29.08
N GLN A 571 -15.32 9.89 29.52
CA GLN A 571 -15.21 11.33 29.81
C GLN A 571 -14.70 12.13 28.62
N GLY A 572 -14.44 11.51 27.47
CA GLY A 572 -13.89 12.14 26.29
C GLY A 572 -12.39 12.46 26.39
N LYS A 573 -11.65 11.77 27.28
CA LYS A 573 -10.21 11.93 27.48
C LYS A 573 -9.43 10.73 26.92
N ALA A 574 -8.14 10.92 26.68
CA ALA A 574 -7.23 9.84 26.34
C ALA A 574 -7.23 8.76 27.45
N LEU A 575 -7.02 7.50 27.04
CA LEU A 575 -7.00 6.36 27.97
C LEU A 575 -5.75 6.41 28.84
N SER A 576 -5.95 6.18 30.15
CA SER A 576 -4.85 5.91 31.07
C SER A 576 -4.15 4.59 30.76
N GLN A 577 -2.96 4.37 31.31
CA GLN A 577 -2.23 3.10 31.14
C GLN A 577 -3.00 1.88 31.66
N GLU A 578 -3.78 2.05 32.73
CA GLU A 578 -4.65 1.02 33.28
C GLU A 578 -5.80 0.68 32.33
N GLU A 579 -6.48 1.71 31.77
CA GLU A 579 -7.54 1.53 30.78
C GLU A 579 -7.01 0.90 29.49
N LYS A 580 -5.80 1.29 29.01
CA LYS A 580 -5.12 0.66 27.87
C LYS A 580 -4.86 -0.83 28.13
N GLY A 581 -4.30 -1.18 29.30
CA GLY A 581 -4.02 -2.57 29.68
C GLY A 581 -5.28 -3.41 29.80
N HIS A 582 -6.34 -2.86 30.39
CA HIS A 582 -7.63 -3.53 30.49
C HIS A 582 -8.25 -3.77 29.10
N LEU A 583 -8.28 -2.76 28.24
CA LEU A 583 -8.80 -2.87 26.88
C LEU A 583 -8.02 -3.90 26.06
N GLN A 584 -6.69 -3.90 26.14
CA GLN A 584 -5.83 -4.85 25.43
C GLN A 584 -6.15 -6.29 25.83
N THR A 585 -6.28 -6.55 27.12
CA THR A 585 -6.60 -7.89 27.65
C THR A 585 -7.97 -8.35 27.15
N GLN A 586 -9.01 -7.52 27.31
CA GLN A 586 -10.37 -7.86 26.90
C GLN A 586 -10.48 -8.07 25.38
N MET A 587 -9.74 -7.28 24.59
CA MET A 587 -9.72 -7.41 23.14
C MET A 587 -9.05 -8.71 22.70
N LEU A 588 -7.86 -9.02 23.23
CA LEU A 588 -7.15 -10.26 22.91
C LEU A 588 -7.95 -11.50 23.33
N GLU A 589 -8.59 -11.49 24.51
CA GLU A 589 -9.46 -12.59 24.95
C GLU A 589 -10.66 -12.79 24.01
N ALA A 590 -11.29 -11.70 23.56
CA ALA A 590 -12.42 -11.77 22.66
C ALA A 590 -12.02 -12.31 21.28
N LEU A 591 -10.87 -11.87 20.76
CA LEU A 591 -10.31 -12.36 19.50
C LEU A 591 -9.93 -13.85 19.59
N HIS A 592 -9.30 -14.29 20.69
CA HIS A 592 -8.96 -15.70 20.92
C HIS A 592 -10.20 -16.61 21.00
N ARG A 593 -11.24 -16.21 21.74
CA ARG A 593 -12.49 -16.99 21.80
C ARG A 593 -13.13 -17.15 20.41
N LEU A 594 -13.01 -16.14 19.58
CA LEU A 594 -13.49 -16.21 18.20
C LEU A 594 -12.65 -17.18 17.35
N ASP A 595 -11.35 -17.34 17.65
CA ASP A 595 -10.44 -18.31 17.02
C ASP A 595 -10.78 -19.76 17.41
N GLU A 596 -11.21 -19.99 18.64
CA GLU A 596 -11.54 -21.33 19.17
C GLU A 596 -12.94 -21.82 18.75
N GLN A 597 -13.87 -20.93 18.40
CA GLN A 597 -15.23 -21.27 17.98
C GLN A 597 -15.35 -21.66 16.50
N ASN A 598 -14.28 -21.60 15.73
CA ASN A 598 -14.18 -21.95 14.32
C ASN A 598 -13.12 -23.00 14.05
#